data_ee9889b8aabb52ca2ff90f08fbe909f4
#
_entry.id   ee9889b8aabb52ca2ff90f08fbe909f4
#
_cell.length_a   1.000
_cell.length_b   1.000
_cell.length_c   1.000
_cell.angle_alpha   90.00
_cell.angle_beta   90.00
_cell.angle_gamma   90.00
#
_symmetry.space_group_name_H-M   'P 1'
#
loop_
_entity.id
_entity.type
_entity.pdbx_description
1 polymer ?
#
loop_
_entity_poly.entity_id
_entity_poly.type
_entity_poly.pdbx_seq_one_letter_code
_entity_poly.pdbx_strand_id
1 'polypeptide(L)' 'MEEVLCNVELIKENNNYVAKIQSDLGGLREYKSVNFEEVLEQMTMDLQEEFESM' A
#
# COMPACT_ATOMS: atom_id res chain seq x y z
N MET A 1 -15.51 9.53 16.27
CA MET A 1 -15.88 9.52 14.85
C MET A 1 -14.78 8.84 14.05
N GLU A 2 -15.17 7.98 13.13
CA GLU A 2 -14.20 7.26 12.31
C GLU A 2 -13.84 8.06 11.07
N GLU A 3 -12.60 7.91 10.65
CA GLU A 3 -12.11 8.55 9.45
C GLU A 3 -11.30 7.55 8.65
N VAL A 4 -11.60 7.38 7.37
CA VAL A 4 -10.87 6.46 6.51
C VAL A 4 -9.62 7.17 6.01
N LEU A 5 -8.45 6.65 6.39
CA LEU A 5 -7.17 7.23 6.00
C LEU A 5 -6.74 6.80 4.60
N CYS A 6 -7.00 5.56 4.26
CA CYS A 6 -6.63 5.04 2.95
C CYS A 6 -7.40 3.77 2.64
N ASN A 7 -7.38 3.40 1.37
CA ASN A 7 -7.93 2.12 0.91
C ASN A 7 -6.78 1.27 0.39
N VAL A 8 -6.77 0.00 0.78
CA VAL A 8 -5.73 -0.93 0.37
C VAL A 8 -6.35 -2.15 -0.28
N GLU A 9 -5.81 -2.57 -1.41
CA GLU A 9 -6.27 -3.76 -2.11
C GLU A 9 -5.06 -4.64 -2.38
N LEU A 10 -5.14 -5.91 -1.95
CA LEU A 10 -4.07 -6.87 -2.18
C LEU A 10 -4.56 -7.89 -3.21
N ILE A 11 -3.78 -8.06 -4.27
CA ILE A 11 -4.15 -8.90 -5.40
C ILE A 11 -3.05 -9.90 -5.68
N LYS A 12 -3.43 -11.13 -6.01
CA LYS A 12 -2.49 -12.09 -6.55
C LYS A 12 -2.76 -12.22 -8.04
N GLU A 13 -1.75 -11.95 -8.84
CA GLU A 13 -1.86 -11.95 -10.29
C GLU A 13 -0.79 -12.83 -10.87
N ASN A 14 -1.17 -14.01 -11.40
CA ASN A 14 -0.21 -15.01 -11.86
C ASN A 14 0.78 -15.35 -10.75
N ASN A 15 2.06 -15.03 -10.95
CA ASN A 15 3.11 -15.30 -9.97
C ASN A 15 3.51 -14.06 -9.18
N ASN A 16 2.75 -12.98 -9.32
CA ASN A 16 3.07 -11.72 -8.66
C ASN A 16 2.02 -11.35 -7.62
N TYR A 17 2.45 -10.56 -6.65
CA TYR A 17 1.55 -9.95 -5.68
C TYR A 17 1.54 -8.46 -5.93
N VAL A 18 0.36 -7.86 -5.86
CA VAL A 18 0.19 -6.44 -6.11
C VAL A 18 -0.54 -5.81 -4.94
N ALA A 19 -0.01 -4.69 -4.46
CA ALA A 19 -0.69 -3.88 -3.45
C ALA A 19 -1.05 -2.55 -4.09
N LYS A 20 -2.33 -2.22 -4.03
CA LYS A 20 -2.82 -0.92 -4.51
C LYS A 20 -3.26 -0.11 -3.31
N ILE A 21 -2.73 1.09 -3.18
CA ILE A 21 -3.04 1.98 -2.08
C ILE A 21 -3.59 3.28 -2.64
N GLN A 22 -4.69 3.72 -2.09
CA GLN A 22 -5.26 5.01 -2.45
C GLN A 22 -5.49 5.82 -1.18
N SER A 23 -4.89 7.00 -1.11
CA SER A 23 -5.06 7.91 0.01
C SER A 23 -5.22 9.33 -0.49
N ASP A 24 -5.76 10.19 0.37
CA ASP A 24 -5.99 11.58 -0.02
C ASP A 24 -4.71 12.34 -0.28
N LEU A 25 -3.67 12.08 0.51
CA LEU A 25 -2.40 12.79 0.38
C LEU A 25 -1.50 12.18 -0.68
N GLY A 26 -1.46 10.87 -0.76
CA GLY A 26 -0.51 10.18 -1.63
C GLY A 26 -1.06 9.76 -2.98
N GLY A 27 -2.38 9.84 -3.17
CA GLY A 27 -3.00 9.40 -4.39
C GLY A 27 -2.99 7.89 -4.55
N LEU A 28 -3.03 7.43 -5.77
CA LEU A 28 -3.04 6.00 -6.07
C LEU A 28 -1.62 5.51 -6.33
N ARG A 29 -1.24 4.45 -5.63
CA ARG A 29 0.10 3.85 -5.76
C ARG A 29 -0.03 2.35 -5.85
N GLU A 30 0.86 1.72 -6.62
CA GLU A 30 0.90 0.28 -6.78
C GLU A 30 2.31 -0.24 -6.52
N TYR A 31 2.38 -1.36 -5.81
CA TYR A 31 3.64 -2.08 -5.60
C TYR A 31 3.46 -3.50 -6.08
N LYS A 32 4.45 -4.02 -6.76
CA LYS A 32 4.37 -5.35 -7.36
C LYS A 32 5.66 -6.11 -7.11
N SER A 33 5.52 -7.37 -6.70
CA SER A 33 6.67 -8.22 -6.45
C SER A 33 6.25 -9.67 -6.50
N VAL A 34 7.22 -10.57 -6.74
CA VAL A 34 6.98 -12.02 -6.65
C VAL A 34 6.95 -12.46 -5.19
N ASN A 35 7.44 -11.63 -4.27
CA ASN A 35 7.44 -11.91 -2.84
C ASN A 35 6.39 -11.08 -2.14
N PHE A 36 5.49 -11.75 -1.44
CA PHE A 36 4.44 -11.06 -0.71
C PHE A 36 5.00 -10.18 0.41
N GLU A 37 6.03 -10.67 1.10
CA GLU A 37 6.68 -9.89 2.16
C GLU A 37 7.24 -8.58 1.64
N GLU A 38 7.82 -8.60 0.45
CA GLU A 38 8.38 -7.40 -0.14
C GLU A 38 7.31 -6.36 -0.43
N VAL A 39 6.16 -6.82 -0.94
CA VAL A 39 5.04 -5.92 -1.21
C VAL A 39 4.53 -5.30 0.08
N LEU A 40 4.37 -6.11 1.13
CA LEU A 40 3.93 -5.61 2.43
C LEU A 40 4.92 -4.62 3.03
N GLU A 41 6.20 -4.92 2.90
CA GLU A 41 7.24 -4.05 3.44
C GLU A 41 7.23 -2.68 2.76
N GLN A 42 7.14 -2.66 1.45
CA GLN A 42 7.10 -1.41 0.70
C GLN A 42 5.84 -0.60 1.05
N MET A 43 4.71 -1.29 1.15
CA MET A 43 3.46 -0.66 1.51
C MET A 43 3.53 -0.06 2.91
N THR A 44 4.04 -0.82 3.86
CA THR A 44 4.15 -0.38 5.24
C THR A 44 5.06 0.83 5.37
N MET A 45 6.22 0.78 4.73
CA MET A 45 7.16 1.88 4.76
C MET A 45 6.56 3.16 4.19
N ASP A 46 5.84 3.02 3.08
CA ASP A 46 5.22 4.16 2.44
C ASP A 46 4.13 4.77 3.31
N LEU A 47 3.29 3.94 3.91
CA LEU A 47 2.23 4.41 4.78
C LEU A 47 2.78 5.04 6.06
N GLN A 48 3.83 4.46 6.63
CA GLN A 48 4.47 5.03 7.80
C GLN A 48 5.04 6.41 7.50
N GLU A 49 5.70 6.54 6.36
CA GLU A 49 6.25 7.82 5.96
C GLU A 49 5.15 8.85 5.76
N GLU A 50 4.06 8.46 5.15
CA GLU A 50 2.95 9.37 4.90
C GLU A 50 2.27 9.83 6.19
N PHE A 51 1.98 8.92 7.11
CA PHE A 51 1.19 9.25 8.28
C PHE A 51 2.01 9.60 9.52
N GLU A 52 3.27 9.22 9.58
CA GLU A 52 4.11 9.53 10.73
C GLU A 52 5.00 10.74 10.53
N SER A 53 5.24 11.13 9.29
CA SER A 53 6.09 12.28 8.99
C SER A 53 5.35 13.59 8.88
N MET A 54 4.06 13.55 9.14
CA MET A 54 3.26 14.78 9.06
C MET A 54 3.34 15.63 10.30
#